data_6efdba26ae6fe01377f3b3573aabc2ae
#
_entry.id   6efdba26ae6fe01377f3b3573aabc2ae
#
_cell.length_a   1.000
_cell.length_b   1.000
_cell.length_c   1.000
_cell.angle_alpha   90.00
_cell.angle_beta   90.00
_cell.angle_gamma   90.00
#
_symmetry.space_group_name_H-M   'P 1'
#
loop_
_entity.id
_entity.type
_entity.pdbx_description
1 polymer ?
#
loop_
_entity_poly.entity_id
_entity_poly.type
_entity_poly.pdbx_seq_one_letter_code
_entity_poly.pdbx_strand_id
1 'polypeptide(L)'
;MKSLLKTVLSATLLLSGVVATTTSVQAADREFLNVSYDATREFYDEFNTSFGAYWLKHTGKTVHFKQSHGGSGKQARSVVDGLKGDVVTLALANDINEIVKSGQINPGWEKEFPSNSAPYTSTIVFMVRKGNPKGIKDWTDLTKPGVQIITPNPKTGGLPRWSYLSAWGYALKQPGGNDIKAREFVSKMYHNVKVMDPAARASMTTFAERGIGDVLLTWENEAMISKKTLGDKFDIVYPSMSILTEPSVAIVDKTVEKNGNKWLATGYINYLYSPLGQDMAARHFYRPRNPQILAKYSKQFPALKTFTIDEVFGGWAKAQQTHFVNGGMFDQIYNSKR
;
A
#
# COMPACT_ATOMS: atom_id res chain seq x y z
N MET A 1 11.28 106.16 13.61
CA MET A 1 10.55 105.66 14.80
C MET A 1 9.50 104.67 14.36
N LYS A 2 9.54 103.48 14.98
CA LYS A 2 8.58 102.38 14.98
C LYS A 2 8.45 101.54 13.69
N SER A 3 9.23 100.50 13.71
CA SER A 3 9.16 99.25 12.95
C SER A 3 7.87 98.49 13.25
N LEU A 4 7.27 97.87 12.22
CA LEU A 4 6.25 96.86 12.36
C LEU A 4 6.72 95.61 11.59
N LEU A 5 7.12 94.61 12.36
CA LEU A 5 7.51 93.25 11.91
C LEU A 5 6.27 92.54 11.49
N LYS A 6 6.20 92.00 10.26
CA LYS A 6 5.17 91.09 9.80
C LYS A 6 5.76 89.65 9.87
N THR A 7 5.25 88.89 10.78
CA THR A 7 5.57 87.46 10.92
C THR A 7 4.72 86.67 9.89
N VAL A 8 5.36 86.02 8.94
CA VAL A 8 4.73 85.03 8.02
C VAL A 8 4.84 83.70 8.65
N LEU A 9 3.70 83.10 8.97
CA LEU A 9 3.58 81.77 9.50
C LEU A 9 3.48 80.76 8.31
N SER A 10 4.56 80.00 8.02
CA SER A 10 4.54 78.90 7.02
C SER A 10 4.06 77.63 7.68
N ALA A 11 2.87 77.17 7.33
CA ALA A 11 2.35 75.93 7.74
C ALA A 11 2.92 74.80 6.81
N THR A 12 3.81 73.96 7.33
CA THR A 12 4.36 72.80 6.67
C THR A 12 3.42 71.61 6.93
N LEU A 13 2.65 71.20 5.93
CA LEU A 13 1.87 69.92 5.97
C LEU A 13 2.84 68.73 5.82
N LEU A 14 3.04 68.02 6.91
CA LEU A 14 3.70 66.73 6.93
C LEU A 14 2.67 65.66 6.44
N LEU A 15 2.74 65.22 5.16
CA LEU A 15 2.05 64.05 4.67
C LEU A 15 2.80 62.81 5.22
N SER A 16 2.31 62.22 6.29
CA SER A 16 2.77 60.94 6.78
C SER A 16 2.22 59.84 5.86
N GLY A 17 3.01 59.42 4.86
CA GLY A 17 2.70 58.26 4.04
C GLY A 17 2.78 56.98 4.89
N VAL A 18 1.63 56.39 5.21
CA VAL A 18 1.55 55.04 5.79
C VAL A 18 1.94 54.07 4.68
N VAL A 19 3.20 53.64 4.65
CA VAL A 19 3.63 52.51 3.86
C VAL A 19 3.06 51.25 4.52
N ALA A 20 1.93 50.75 4.01
CA ALA A 20 1.42 49.44 4.38
C ALA A 20 2.42 48.39 3.83
N THR A 21 3.34 47.96 4.69
CA THR A 21 4.15 46.78 4.42
C THR A 21 3.21 45.55 4.42
N THR A 22 2.78 45.13 3.26
CA THR A 22 2.17 43.79 3.08
C THR A 22 3.26 42.77 3.39
N THR A 23 3.35 42.36 4.65
CA THR A 23 4.07 41.14 4.99
C THR A 23 3.35 40.01 4.29
N SER A 24 3.91 39.53 3.15
CA SER A 24 3.54 38.27 2.60
C SER A 24 3.85 37.21 3.69
N VAL A 25 2.82 36.74 4.36
CA VAL A 25 2.92 35.56 5.21
C VAL A 25 3.29 34.44 4.28
N GLN A 26 4.58 34.18 4.19
CA GLN A 26 5.08 33.02 3.48
C GLN A 26 4.45 31.81 4.19
N ALA A 27 3.52 31.15 3.52
CA ALA A 27 2.83 30.00 4.09
C ALA A 27 3.91 28.99 4.48
N ALA A 28 4.02 28.71 5.77
CA ALA A 28 5.02 27.77 6.29
C ALA A 28 4.93 26.46 5.50
N ASP A 29 6.07 25.99 5.01
CA ASP A 29 6.19 24.70 4.35
C ASP A 29 5.63 23.62 5.26
N ARG A 30 4.69 22.82 4.72
CA ARG A 30 4.05 21.76 5.51
C ARG A 30 4.80 20.46 5.33
N GLU A 31 5.12 19.81 6.42
CA GLU A 31 5.57 18.43 6.40
C GLU A 31 4.37 17.48 6.33
N PHE A 32 4.51 16.42 5.55
CA PHE A 32 3.49 15.39 5.37
C PHE A 32 4.13 14.00 5.31
N LEU A 33 3.71 13.09 6.19
CA LEU A 33 4.26 11.75 6.26
C LEU A 33 3.24 10.71 5.81
N ASN A 34 3.56 9.98 4.74
CA ASN A 34 2.87 8.76 4.35
C ASN A 34 3.57 7.53 4.96
N VAL A 35 2.85 6.76 5.77
CA VAL A 35 3.34 5.52 6.36
C VAL A 35 2.80 4.35 5.53
N SER A 36 3.67 3.70 4.74
CA SER A 36 3.28 2.79 3.68
C SER A 36 3.92 1.40 3.80
N TYR A 37 3.34 0.41 3.11
CA TYR A 37 3.97 -0.90 2.97
C TYR A 37 5.02 -0.92 1.84
N ASP A 38 5.95 -1.88 1.88
CA ASP A 38 7.16 -1.89 1.04
C ASP A 38 6.93 -1.80 -0.47
N ALA A 39 5.91 -2.48 -0.99
CA ALA A 39 5.70 -2.63 -2.43
C ALA A 39 5.26 -1.32 -3.14
N THR A 40 4.98 -0.26 -2.40
CA THR A 40 4.50 1.02 -2.94
C THR A 40 5.56 2.10 -3.04
N ARG A 41 6.82 1.82 -2.71
CA ARG A 41 7.89 2.81 -2.59
C ARG A 41 8.01 3.66 -3.86
N GLU A 42 8.23 3.04 -4.98
CA GLU A 42 8.46 3.71 -6.26
C GLU A 42 7.20 4.42 -6.77
N PHE A 43 6.02 3.86 -6.47
CA PHE A 43 4.74 4.49 -6.77
C PHE A 43 4.56 5.80 -6.02
N TYR A 44 4.79 5.81 -4.70
CA TYR A 44 4.61 7.03 -3.91
C TYR A 44 5.73 8.05 -4.11
N ASP A 45 6.90 7.69 -4.62
CA ASP A 45 7.92 8.67 -5.05
C ASP A 45 7.41 9.52 -6.23
N GLU A 46 6.84 8.87 -7.25
CA GLU A 46 6.24 9.57 -8.38
C GLU A 46 4.95 10.31 -7.97
N PHE A 47 4.10 9.66 -7.17
CA PHE A 47 2.83 10.21 -6.71
C PHE A 47 3.03 11.49 -5.91
N ASN A 48 3.97 11.52 -4.96
CA ASN A 48 4.26 12.68 -4.13
C ASN A 48 4.75 13.87 -4.97
N THR A 49 5.59 13.61 -5.98
CA THR A 49 6.05 14.64 -6.92
C THR A 49 4.86 15.23 -7.70
N SER A 50 4.01 14.37 -8.25
CA SER A 50 2.84 14.78 -9.03
C SER A 50 1.80 15.51 -8.17
N PHE A 51 1.49 14.97 -7.00
CA PHE A 51 0.54 15.60 -6.08
C PHE A 51 1.07 16.93 -5.54
N GLY A 52 2.37 17.03 -5.25
CA GLY A 52 3.00 18.27 -4.80
C GLY A 52 2.86 19.41 -5.83
N ALA A 53 3.11 19.12 -7.10
CA ALA A 53 2.90 20.07 -8.19
C ALA A 53 1.42 20.45 -8.36
N TYR A 54 0.52 19.48 -8.30
CA TYR A 54 -0.93 19.71 -8.31
C TYR A 54 -1.35 20.61 -7.15
N TRP A 55 -0.88 20.30 -5.95
CA TRP A 55 -1.22 21.04 -4.73
C TRP A 55 -0.74 22.49 -4.75
N LEU A 56 0.52 22.69 -5.13
CA LEU A 56 1.10 24.01 -5.28
C LEU A 56 0.30 24.87 -6.28
N LYS A 57 -0.04 24.29 -7.44
CA LYS A 57 -0.82 24.97 -8.48
C LYS A 57 -2.19 25.43 -7.98
N HIS A 58 -2.87 24.62 -7.14
CA HIS A 58 -4.25 24.88 -6.74
C HIS A 58 -4.35 25.67 -5.42
N THR A 59 -3.31 25.66 -4.60
CA THR A 59 -3.37 26.27 -3.26
C THR A 59 -2.31 27.33 -3.01
N GLY A 60 -1.29 27.45 -3.87
CA GLY A 60 -0.13 28.28 -3.65
C GLY A 60 0.78 27.83 -2.50
N LYS A 61 0.60 26.61 -1.97
CA LYS A 61 1.32 26.08 -0.81
C LYS A 61 2.21 24.94 -1.20
N THR A 62 3.45 24.92 -0.69
CA THR A 62 4.38 23.80 -0.82
C THR A 62 4.19 22.77 0.29
N VAL A 63 4.52 21.52 -0.01
CA VAL A 63 4.47 20.40 0.92
C VAL A 63 5.75 19.58 0.81
N HIS A 64 6.40 19.30 1.93
CA HIS A 64 7.53 18.38 2.02
C HIS A 64 7.03 16.99 2.39
N PHE A 65 7.02 16.11 1.39
CA PHE A 65 6.60 14.73 1.58
C PHE A 65 7.72 13.89 2.18
N LYS A 66 7.38 13.19 3.26
CA LYS A 66 8.19 12.13 3.86
C LYS A 66 7.51 10.79 3.68
N GLN A 67 8.29 9.73 3.60
CA GLN A 67 7.79 8.38 3.45
C GLN A 67 8.44 7.46 4.48
N SER A 68 7.63 6.57 5.06
CA SER A 68 8.11 5.44 5.85
C SER A 68 7.63 4.15 5.18
N HIS A 69 8.54 3.25 4.83
CA HIS A 69 8.21 2.00 4.17
C HIS A 69 8.71 0.79 4.97
N GLY A 70 7.90 -0.28 4.98
CA GLY A 70 8.24 -1.52 5.65
C GLY A 70 7.13 -2.56 5.53
N GLY A 71 7.24 -3.67 6.23
CA GLY A 71 6.15 -4.64 6.32
C GLY A 71 4.88 -3.99 6.90
N SER A 72 3.72 -4.22 6.27
CA SER A 72 2.45 -3.54 6.60
C SER A 72 2.11 -3.56 8.10
N GLY A 73 2.15 -4.72 8.75
CA GLY A 73 1.89 -4.83 10.18
C GLY A 73 2.95 -4.14 11.05
N LYS A 74 4.22 -4.04 10.57
CA LYS A 74 5.28 -3.27 11.26
C LYS A 74 4.98 -1.77 11.18
N GLN A 75 4.56 -1.29 10.02
CA GLN A 75 4.19 0.11 9.82
C GLN A 75 2.97 0.51 10.67
N ALA A 76 1.94 -0.35 10.72
CA ALA A 76 0.80 -0.14 11.61
C ALA A 76 1.25 -0.01 13.07
N ARG A 77 2.10 -0.91 13.54
CA ARG A 77 2.64 -0.88 14.91
C ARG A 77 3.44 0.38 15.17
N SER A 78 4.27 0.83 14.21
CA SER A 78 5.01 2.09 14.36
C SER A 78 4.07 3.29 14.59
N VAL A 79 2.91 3.34 13.94
CA VAL A 79 1.90 4.39 14.18
C VAL A 79 1.27 4.25 15.55
N VAL A 80 0.91 3.03 15.96
CA VAL A 80 0.40 2.73 17.32
C VAL A 80 1.40 3.18 18.38
N ASP A 81 2.70 2.92 18.16
CA ASP A 81 3.81 3.26 19.05
C ASP A 81 4.21 4.75 19.00
N GLY A 82 3.54 5.55 18.15
CA GLY A 82 3.67 7.01 18.17
C GLY A 82 4.31 7.67 16.95
N LEU A 83 4.60 6.95 15.86
CA LEU A 83 5.01 7.54 14.59
C LEU A 83 3.89 8.44 14.06
N LYS A 84 4.19 9.73 13.86
CA LYS A 84 3.22 10.76 13.48
C LYS A 84 3.01 10.78 11.96
N GLY A 85 2.43 9.71 11.41
CA GLY A 85 1.98 9.70 10.02
C GLY A 85 0.73 10.55 9.82
N ASP A 86 0.62 11.25 8.69
CA ASP A 86 -0.60 11.96 8.30
C ASP A 86 -1.60 11.01 7.66
N VAL A 87 -1.09 10.08 6.85
CA VAL A 87 -1.86 9.01 6.23
C VAL A 87 -1.14 7.68 6.40
N VAL A 88 -1.91 6.61 6.39
CA VAL A 88 -1.40 5.25 6.23
C VAL A 88 -1.87 4.68 4.90
N THR A 89 -0.99 3.95 4.22
CA THR A 89 -1.28 3.24 2.96
C THR A 89 -0.76 1.83 3.11
N LEU A 90 -1.61 0.93 3.63
CA LEU A 90 -1.20 -0.38 4.11
C LEU A 90 -1.74 -1.52 3.23
N ALA A 91 -1.09 -2.66 3.29
CA ALA A 91 -1.46 -3.81 2.48
C ALA A 91 -2.78 -4.48 2.92
N LEU A 92 -3.22 -4.23 4.17
CA LEU A 92 -4.34 -4.92 4.78
C LEU A 92 -5.23 -3.93 5.56
N ALA A 93 -6.53 -3.98 5.36
CA ALA A 93 -7.50 -3.27 6.19
C ALA A 93 -7.35 -3.66 7.68
N ASN A 94 -7.02 -4.93 7.98
CA ASN A 94 -6.78 -5.38 9.35
C ASN A 94 -5.65 -4.61 10.04
N ASP A 95 -4.59 -4.25 9.32
CA ASP A 95 -3.47 -3.51 9.91
C ASP A 95 -3.89 -2.05 10.24
N ILE A 96 -4.79 -1.45 9.44
CA ILE A 96 -5.42 -0.16 9.78
C ILE A 96 -6.34 -0.30 11.00
N ASN A 97 -7.10 -1.39 11.11
CA ASN A 97 -7.97 -1.64 12.26
C ASN A 97 -7.20 -1.78 13.58
N GLU A 98 -5.94 -2.23 13.57
CA GLU A 98 -5.08 -2.18 14.77
C GLU A 98 -4.77 -0.73 15.19
N ILE A 99 -4.59 0.18 14.23
CA ILE A 99 -4.41 1.61 14.51
C ILE A 99 -5.72 2.24 15.03
N VAL A 100 -6.88 1.82 14.50
CA VAL A 100 -8.20 2.23 15.02
C VAL A 100 -8.35 1.83 16.49
N LYS A 101 -7.99 0.60 16.86
CA LYS A 101 -8.03 0.12 18.26
C LYS A 101 -7.18 0.96 19.21
N SER A 102 -6.08 1.56 18.71
CA SER A 102 -5.25 2.48 19.50
C SER A 102 -5.82 3.90 19.59
N GLY A 103 -6.93 4.19 18.92
CA GLY A 103 -7.57 5.50 18.89
C GLY A 103 -6.85 6.55 18.03
N GLN A 104 -5.89 6.18 17.19
CA GLN A 104 -5.18 7.09 16.29
C GLN A 104 -5.97 7.41 15.01
N ILE A 105 -6.78 6.44 14.54
CA ILE A 105 -7.69 6.55 13.41
C ILE A 105 -9.12 6.37 13.92
N ASN A 106 -10.06 7.13 13.39
CA ASN A 106 -11.48 7.03 13.76
C ASN A 106 -12.13 5.75 13.20
N PRO A 107 -13.10 5.16 13.91
CA PRO A 107 -13.92 4.08 13.36
C PRO A 107 -14.67 4.52 12.09
N GLY A 108 -14.86 3.59 11.15
CA GLY A 108 -15.59 3.87 9.90
C GLY A 108 -14.70 4.41 8.76
N TRP A 109 -13.40 4.45 8.93
CA TRP A 109 -12.42 4.88 7.93
C TRP A 109 -12.59 4.22 6.55
N GLU A 110 -13.08 2.97 6.50
CA GLU A 110 -13.31 2.26 5.24
C GLU A 110 -14.36 2.96 4.35
N LYS A 111 -15.25 3.75 4.95
CA LYS A 111 -16.32 4.47 4.24
C LYS A 111 -15.95 5.91 3.88
N GLU A 112 -14.79 6.39 4.27
CA GLU A 112 -14.35 7.76 3.99
C GLU A 112 -14.01 7.98 2.52
N PHE A 113 -13.52 6.93 1.84
CA PHE A 113 -13.12 7.00 0.43
C PHE A 113 -13.75 5.87 -0.38
N PRO A 114 -13.83 6.01 -1.73
CA PRO A 114 -14.44 5.01 -2.59
C PRO A 114 -13.81 3.61 -2.46
N SER A 115 -14.57 2.58 -2.80
CA SER A 115 -14.10 1.18 -2.83
C SER A 115 -13.55 0.71 -1.49
N ASN A 116 -14.22 1.03 -0.39
CA ASN A 116 -13.76 0.72 0.98
C ASN A 116 -12.35 1.27 1.26
N SER A 117 -12.09 2.50 0.83
CA SER A 117 -10.77 3.16 0.97
C SER A 117 -9.61 2.37 0.34
N ALA A 118 -9.88 1.65 -0.77
CA ALA A 118 -8.89 0.90 -1.53
C ALA A 118 -8.77 1.46 -2.96
N PRO A 119 -7.83 2.41 -3.21
CA PRO A 119 -7.77 3.15 -4.47
C PRO A 119 -7.32 2.33 -5.67
N TYR A 120 -6.66 1.22 -5.46
CA TYR A 120 -6.18 0.29 -6.49
C TYR A 120 -6.22 -1.14 -5.93
N THR A 121 -6.02 -2.11 -6.83
CA THR A 121 -5.95 -3.52 -6.46
C THR A 121 -4.69 -4.17 -7.01
N SER A 122 -4.42 -5.37 -6.53
CA SER A 122 -3.42 -6.28 -7.07
C SER A 122 -3.92 -7.71 -6.87
N THR A 123 -3.07 -8.68 -7.14
CA THR A 123 -3.35 -10.08 -6.90
C THR A 123 -2.06 -10.83 -6.59
N ILE A 124 -2.17 -12.10 -6.21
CA ILE A 124 -1.01 -12.97 -6.00
C ILE A 124 -0.73 -13.74 -7.30
N VAL A 125 0.53 -13.69 -7.70
CA VAL A 125 1.06 -14.42 -8.84
C VAL A 125 2.29 -15.23 -8.41
N PHE A 126 2.77 -16.11 -9.28
CA PHE A 126 3.98 -16.88 -9.08
C PHE A 126 5.08 -16.34 -9.98
N MET A 127 6.19 -15.95 -9.39
CA MET A 127 7.40 -15.66 -10.13
C MET A 127 8.27 -16.89 -10.15
N VAL A 128 8.55 -17.41 -11.35
CA VAL A 128 9.30 -18.66 -11.54
C VAL A 128 10.59 -18.41 -12.31
N ARG A 129 11.52 -19.35 -12.27
CA ARG A 129 12.74 -19.29 -13.06
C ARG A 129 12.42 -19.24 -14.55
N LYS A 130 13.27 -18.59 -15.33
CA LYS A 130 13.10 -18.49 -16.79
C LYS A 130 12.89 -19.86 -17.44
N GLY A 131 11.89 -19.93 -18.32
CA GLY A 131 11.49 -21.17 -18.97
C GLY A 131 10.71 -22.15 -18.08
N ASN A 132 10.42 -21.76 -16.84
CA ASN A 132 9.61 -22.53 -15.89
C ASN A 132 10.01 -24.02 -15.79
N PRO A 133 11.23 -24.35 -15.39
CA PRO A 133 11.78 -25.72 -15.46
C PRO A 133 11.01 -26.72 -14.58
N LYS A 134 10.25 -26.26 -13.58
CA LYS A 134 9.39 -27.11 -12.73
C LYS A 134 7.96 -27.27 -13.28
N GLY A 135 7.63 -26.61 -14.41
CA GLY A 135 6.31 -26.70 -15.02
C GLY A 135 5.18 -26.23 -14.13
N ILE A 136 5.42 -25.18 -13.32
CA ILE A 136 4.44 -24.60 -12.37
C ILE A 136 3.42 -23.82 -13.17
N LYS A 137 2.14 -24.19 -13.09
CA LYS A 137 1.04 -23.55 -13.82
C LYS A 137 -0.06 -23.06 -12.88
N ASP A 138 -0.26 -23.74 -11.74
CA ASP A 138 -1.33 -23.46 -10.80
C ASP A 138 -0.94 -23.81 -9.37
N TRP A 139 -1.79 -23.48 -8.41
CA TRP A 139 -1.60 -23.72 -6.98
C TRP A 139 -1.29 -25.17 -6.64
N THR A 140 -1.93 -26.14 -7.34
CA THR A 140 -1.67 -27.56 -7.15
C THR A 140 -0.22 -27.96 -7.42
N ASP A 141 0.45 -27.29 -8.34
CA ASP A 141 1.85 -27.58 -8.65
C ASP A 141 2.79 -27.23 -7.49
N LEU A 142 2.37 -26.27 -6.63
CA LEU A 142 3.13 -25.88 -5.45
C LEU A 142 3.17 -26.97 -4.36
N THR A 143 2.30 -27.99 -4.45
CA THR A 143 2.26 -29.10 -3.51
C THR A 143 3.08 -30.31 -3.99
N LYS A 144 3.64 -30.27 -5.21
CA LYS A 144 4.43 -31.37 -5.79
C LYS A 144 5.76 -31.55 -5.04
N PRO A 145 6.20 -32.77 -4.82
CA PRO A 145 7.51 -33.04 -4.24
C PRO A 145 8.65 -32.38 -5.03
N GLY A 146 9.62 -31.83 -4.35
CA GLY A 146 10.80 -31.21 -4.96
C GLY A 146 10.61 -29.81 -5.53
N VAL A 147 9.41 -29.20 -5.39
CA VAL A 147 9.20 -27.78 -5.63
C VAL A 147 9.63 -26.99 -4.39
N GLN A 148 10.45 -25.97 -4.59
CA GLN A 148 10.93 -25.10 -3.50
C GLN A 148 10.28 -23.72 -3.59
N ILE A 149 9.46 -23.40 -2.59
CA ILE A 149 8.71 -22.13 -2.52
C ILE A 149 9.48 -21.15 -1.66
N ILE A 150 9.53 -19.89 -2.12
CA ILE A 150 9.94 -18.72 -1.33
C ILE A 150 8.71 -17.87 -1.06
N THR A 151 8.51 -17.49 0.19
CA THR A 151 7.43 -16.59 0.60
C THR A 151 7.83 -15.87 1.89
N PRO A 152 7.36 -14.64 2.14
CA PRO A 152 7.56 -14.02 3.44
C PRO A 152 6.70 -14.67 4.53
N ASN A 153 6.92 -14.26 5.78
CA ASN A 153 6.23 -14.81 6.95
C ASN A 153 4.88 -14.10 7.19
N PRO A 154 3.75 -14.84 7.25
CA PRO A 154 2.43 -14.28 7.56
C PRO A 154 2.31 -13.55 8.91
N LYS A 155 3.22 -13.83 9.84
CA LYS A 155 3.24 -13.13 11.14
C LYS A 155 3.84 -11.71 11.05
N THR A 156 4.57 -11.39 9.96
CA THR A 156 5.30 -10.13 9.84
C THR A 156 4.90 -9.24 8.67
N GLY A 157 4.26 -9.81 7.64
CA GLY A 157 3.95 -9.08 6.40
C GLY A 157 2.52 -9.24 5.90
N GLY A 158 2.08 -8.30 5.08
CA GLY A 158 0.76 -8.34 4.42
C GLY A 158 0.73 -9.31 3.23
N LEU A 159 1.73 -9.26 2.33
CA LEU A 159 1.85 -10.18 1.20
C LEU A 159 1.63 -11.65 1.58
N PRO A 160 2.32 -12.19 2.58
CA PRO A 160 2.19 -13.60 2.89
C PRO A 160 0.82 -13.98 3.48
N ARG A 161 0.11 -13.04 4.13
CA ARG A 161 -1.28 -13.29 4.54
C ARG A 161 -2.19 -13.41 3.32
N TRP A 162 -2.04 -12.54 2.34
CA TRP A 162 -2.75 -12.63 1.07
C TRP A 162 -2.40 -13.92 0.30
N SER A 163 -1.13 -14.30 0.23
CA SER A 163 -0.69 -15.53 -0.45
C SER A 163 -1.25 -16.79 0.21
N TYR A 164 -1.23 -16.84 1.54
CA TYR A 164 -1.83 -17.93 2.33
C TYR A 164 -3.34 -18.03 2.08
N LEU A 165 -4.07 -16.91 2.19
CA LEU A 165 -5.51 -16.88 1.96
C LEU A 165 -5.86 -17.17 0.49
N SER A 166 -5.02 -16.78 -0.46
CA SER A 166 -5.21 -17.13 -1.87
C SER A 166 -5.16 -18.63 -2.09
N ALA A 167 -4.17 -19.32 -1.51
CA ALA A 167 -4.06 -20.77 -1.57
C ALA A 167 -5.22 -21.48 -0.86
N TRP A 168 -5.62 -20.98 0.31
CA TRP A 168 -6.77 -21.52 1.05
C TRP A 168 -8.07 -21.35 0.28
N GLY A 169 -8.36 -20.16 -0.23
CA GLY A 169 -9.56 -19.88 -1.02
C GLY A 169 -9.60 -20.64 -2.33
N TYR A 170 -8.45 -20.84 -2.99
CA TYR A 170 -8.35 -21.73 -4.14
C TYR A 170 -8.82 -23.16 -3.78
N ALA A 171 -8.32 -23.72 -2.69
CA ALA A 171 -8.69 -25.07 -2.25
C ALA A 171 -10.17 -25.18 -1.85
N LEU A 172 -10.74 -24.16 -1.20
CA LEU A 172 -12.17 -24.12 -0.87
C LEU A 172 -13.06 -24.11 -2.12
N LYS A 173 -12.63 -23.45 -3.19
CA LYS A 173 -13.39 -23.32 -4.44
C LYS A 173 -13.23 -24.52 -5.40
N GLN A 174 -12.43 -25.52 -5.05
CA GLN A 174 -12.36 -26.76 -5.81
C GLN A 174 -13.60 -27.64 -5.58
N PRO A 175 -13.95 -28.54 -6.51
CA PRO A 175 -15.07 -29.49 -6.32
C PRO A 175 -14.97 -30.25 -5.00
N GLY A 176 -16.00 -30.12 -4.16
CA GLY A 176 -16.05 -30.73 -2.83
C GLY A 176 -15.07 -30.09 -1.83
N GLY A 177 -14.62 -28.86 -2.08
CA GLY A 177 -13.76 -28.09 -1.20
C GLY A 177 -14.43 -27.77 0.13
N ASN A 178 -13.65 -27.88 1.20
CA ASN A 178 -14.04 -27.52 2.57
C ASN A 178 -12.78 -27.16 3.38
N ASP A 179 -12.95 -26.68 4.60
CA ASP A 179 -11.83 -26.20 5.44
C ASP A 179 -10.82 -27.33 5.76
N ILE A 180 -11.23 -28.57 5.89
CA ILE A 180 -10.33 -29.71 6.13
C ILE A 180 -9.39 -29.88 4.94
N LYS A 181 -9.95 -29.95 3.72
CA LYS A 181 -9.18 -30.07 2.48
C LYS A 181 -8.31 -28.85 2.21
N ALA A 182 -8.81 -27.64 2.52
CA ALA A 182 -8.03 -26.43 2.39
C ALA A 182 -6.83 -26.42 3.35
N ARG A 183 -7.02 -26.85 4.60
CA ARG A 183 -5.94 -27.02 5.58
C ARG A 183 -4.88 -28.03 5.09
N GLU A 184 -5.31 -29.20 4.61
CA GLU A 184 -4.40 -30.20 4.07
C GLU A 184 -3.62 -29.68 2.85
N PHE A 185 -4.30 -28.98 1.95
CA PHE A 185 -3.69 -28.37 0.77
C PHE A 185 -2.62 -27.35 1.14
N VAL A 186 -2.98 -26.38 1.99
CA VAL A 186 -2.06 -25.33 2.43
C VAL A 186 -0.92 -25.93 3.27
N SER A 187 -1.17 -26.96 4.07
CA SER A 187 -0.13 -27.68 4.80
C SER A 187 0.90 -28.30 3.84
N LYS A 188 0.44 -29.00 2.81
CA LYS A 188 1.33 -29.56 1.76
C LYS A 188 2.13 -28.47 1.04
N MET A 189 1.50 -27.35 0.69
CA MET A 189 2.19 -26.23 0.07
C MET A 189 3.26 -25.63 1.01
N TYR A 190 2.92 -25.39 2.27
CA TYR A 190 3.88 -24.85 3.24
C TYR A 190 5.00 -25.85 3.58
N HIS A 191 4.79 -27.14 3.42
CA HIS A 191 5.87 -28.13 3.55
C HIS A 191 6.98 -27.89 2.52
N ASN A 192 6.63 -27.40 1.34
CA ASN A 192 7.56 -27.06 0.26
C ASN A 192 8.20 -25.65 0.43
N VAL A 193 7.80 -24.85 1.42
CA VAL A 193 8.43 -23.55 1.68
C VAL A 193 9.86 -23.75 2.18
N LYS A 194 10.82 -23.37 1.35
CA LYS A 194 12.25 -23.51 1.62
C LYS A 194 12.78 -22.39 2.52
N VAL A 195 12.36 -21.14 2.23
CA VAL A 195 12.72 -19.96 3.00
C VAL A 195 11.48 -19.12 3.25
N MET A 196 11.35 -18.65 4.48
CA MET A 196 10.30 -17.75 4.94
C MET A 196 10.94 -16.47 5.49
N ASP A 197 11.08 -15.49 4.62
CA ASP A 197 11.73 -14.22 4.95
C ASP A 197 10.83 -13.30 5.77
N PRO A 198 11.40 -12.29 6.47
CA PRO A 198 10.59 -11.37 7.30
C PRO A 198 9.72 -10.40 6.50
N ALA A 199 10.04 -10.13 5.21
CA ALA A 199 9.33 -9.17 4.36
C ALA A 199 9.43 -9.53 2.87
N ALA A 200 8.56 -8.92 2.03
CA ALA A 200 8.46 -9.20 0.60
C ALA A 200 9.79 -8.92 -0.15
N ARG A 201 10.46 -7.80 0.13
CA ARG A 201 11.75 -7.49 -0.49
C ARG A 201 12.86 -8.46 -0.13
N ALA A 202 12.89 -8.96 1.11
CA ALA A 202 13.83 -9.99 1.51
C ALA A 202 13.60 -11.30 0.74
N SER A 203 12.33 -11.70 0.53
CA SER A 203 11.99 -12.87 -0.30
C SER A 203 12.38 -12.67 -1.77
N MET A 204 12.23 -11.46 -2.30
CA MET A 204 12.69 -11.14 -3.65
C MET A 204 14.22 -11.27 -3.76
N THR A 205 14.98 -10.73 -2.81
CA THR A 205 16.44 -10.90 -2.76
C THR A 205 16.83 -12.38 -2.64
N THR A 206 16.18 -13.14 -1.78
CA THR A 206 16.41 -14.60 -1.63
C THR A 206 16.17 -15.33 -2.95
N PHE A 207 15.07 -15.04 -3.62
CA PHE A 207 14.73 -15.67 -4.89
C PHE A 207 15.59 -15.12 -6.03
N ALA A 208 15.58 -13.81 -6.29
CA ALA A 208 16.14 -13.24 -7.52
C ALA A 208 17.66 -13.09 -7.50
N GLU A 209 18.27 -12.72 -6.36
CA GLU A 209 19.69 -12.43 -6.26
C GLU A 209 20.48 -13.64 -5.75
N ARG A 210 19.98 -14.33 -4.72
CA ARG A 210 20.65 -15.51 -4.13
C ARG A 210 20.38 -16.80 -4.90
N GLY A 211 19.44 -16.80 -5.84
CA GLY A 211 19.12 -17.95 -6.66
C GLY A 211 18.44 -19.12 -5.92
N ILE A 212 17.84 -18.86 -4.75
CA ILE A 212 17.21 -19.89 -3.90
C ILE A 212 15.73 -20.07 -4.30
N GLY A 213 15.26 -21.30 -4.37
CA GLY A 213 13.87 -21.67 -4.66
C GLY A 213 13.53 -21.72 -6.15
N ASP A 214 12.44 -22.38 -6.46
CA ASP A 214 11.89 -22.57 -7.82
C ASP A 214 10.80 -21.53 -8.12
N VAL A 215 10.06 -21.12 -7.09
CA VAL A 215 8.92 -20.20 -7.20
C VAL A 215 8.88 -19.24 -6.01
N LEU A 216 8.60 -17.97 -6.31
CA LEU A 216 8.30 -16.95 -5.35
C LEU A 216 6.82 -16.57 -5.43
N LEU A 217 6.11 -16.64 -4.30
CA LEU A 217 4.76 -16.08 -4.17
C LEU A 217 4.88 -14.58 -3.93
N THR A 218 4.32 -13.78 -4.85
CA THR A 218 4.50 -12.33 -4.79
C THR A 218 3.28 -11.57 -5.33
N TRP A 219 3.26 -10.25 -5.10
CA TRP A 219 2.31 -9.37 -5.72
C TRP A 219 2.52 -9.31 -7.24
N GLU A 220 1.44 -9.14 -8.00
CA GLU A 220 1.49 -8.93 -9.45
C GLU A 220 2.38 -7.74 -9.83
N ASN A 221 2.20 -6.60 -9.15
CA ASN A 221 3.02 -5.41 -9.38
C ASN A 221 4.52 -5.64 -9.09
N GLU A 222 4.87 -6.33 -8.02
CA GLU A 222 6.27 -6.66 -7.69
C GLU A 222 6.89 -7.59 -8.73
N ALA A 223 6.15 -8.60 -9.19
CA ALA A 223 6.61 -9.50 -10.25
C ALA A 223 6.88 -8.75 -11.57
N MET A 224 5.99 -7.84 -11.95
CA MET A 224 6.12 -7.03 -13.16
C MET A 224 7.27 -6.02 -13.06
N ILE A 225 7.42 -5.34 -11.93
CA ILE A 225 8.57 -4.45 -11.67
C ILE A 225 9.87 -5.24 -11.76
N SER A 226 9.92 -6.40 -11.12
CA SER A 226 11.12 -7.25 -11.13
C SER A 226 11.48 -7.74 -12.53
N LYS A 227 10.49 -8.15 -13.32
CA LYS A 227 10.72 -8.52 -14.73
C LYS A 227 11.25 -7.36 -15.55
N LYS A 228 10.77 -6.14 -15.32
CA LYS A 228 11.23 -4.94 -15.99
C LYS A 228 12.66 -4.55 -15.57
N THR A 229 13.02 -4.67 -14.30
CA THR A 229 14.27 -4.19 -13.74
C THR A 229 15.41 -5.23 -13.79
N LEU A 230 15.09 -6.51 -13.60
CA LEU A 230 16.07 -7.61 -13.55
C LEU A 230 16.21 -8.32 -14.91
N GLY A 231 15.44 -7.91 -15.92
CA GLY A 231 15.46 -8.46 -17.26
C GLY A 231 14.79 -9.83 -17.35
N ASP A 232 15.10 -10.57 -18.42
CA ASP A 232 14.43 -11.82 -18.80
C ASP A 232 14.94 -13.04 -18.02
N LYS A 233 15.11 -12.91 -16.70
CA LYS A 233 15.58 -13.99 -15.81
C LYS A 233 14.45 -14.83 -15.22
N PHE A 234 13.21 -14.34 -15.31
CA PHE A 234 12.05 -14.91 -14.64
C PHE A 234 10.83 -14.85 -15.54
N ASP A 235 9.91 -15.80 -15.33
CA ASP A 235 8.59 -15.78 -15.91
C ASP A 235 7.54 -15.57 -14.82
N ILE A 236 6.41 -14.95 -15.20
CA ILE A 236 5.27 -14.74 -14.31
C ILE A 236 4.19 -15.73 -14.70
N VAL A 237 3.76 -16.53 -13.73
CA VAL A 237 2.66 -17.48 -13.88
C VAL A 237 1.45 -16.93 -13.15
N TYR A 238 0.36 -16.75 -13.88
CA TYR A 238 -0.95 -16.41 -13.35
C TYR A 238 -1.69 -17.70 -13.04
N PRO A 239 -2.04 -17.99 -11.78
CA PRO A 239 -2.80 -19.20 -11.45
C PRO A 239 -4.21 -19.10 -12.01
N SER A 240 -4.91 -20.24 -12.10
CA SER A 240 -6.30 -20.31 -12.59
C SER A 240 -7.27 -19.42 -11.80
N MET A 241 -6.95 -19.14 -10.53
CA MET A 241 -7.71 -18.29 -9.62
C MET A 241 -6.77 -17.71 -8.56
N SER A 242 -7.03 -16.47 -8.14
CA SER A 242 -6.30 -15.83 -7.05
C SER A 242 -7.22 -14.94 -6.21
N ILE A 243 -6.72 -14.41 -5.10
CA ILE A 243 -7.46 -13.44 -4.29
C ILE A 243 -7.29 -12.02 -4.86
N LEU A 244 -8.37 -11.25 -4.92
CA LEU A 244 -8.31 -9.82 -5.17
C LEU A 244 -7.74 -9.14 -3.94
N THR A 245 -6.56 -8.55 -4.06
CA THR A 245 -5.95 -7.83 -2.96
C THR A 245 -6.31 -6.36 -3.02
N GLU A 246 -6.66 -5.79 -1.89
CA GLU A 246 -7.17 -4.42 -1.74
C GLU A 246 -6.34 -3.66 -0.71
N PRO A 247 -5.16 -3.14 -1.12
CA PRO A 247 -4.39 -2.26 -0.24
C PRO A 247 -5.22 -1.04 0.14
N SER A 248 -5.28 -0.77 1.43
CA SER A 248 -6.20 0.22 1.98
C SER A 248 -5.46 1.46 2.44
N VAL A 249 -6.15 2.61 2.41
CA VAL A 249 -5.63 3.91 2.81
C VAL A 249 -6.52 4.53 3.88
N ALA A 250 -5.93 5.26 4.82
CA ALA A 250 -6.68 6.00 5.83
C ALA A 250 -5.94 7.24 6.30
N ILE A 251 -6.68 8.23 6.78
CA ILE A 251 -6.15 9.40 7.47
C ILE A 251 -5.85 9.02 8.92
N VAL A 252 -4.71 9.45 9.46
CA VAL A 252 -4.40 9.29 10.88
C VAL A 252 -4.96 10.50 11.63
N ASP A 253 -6.22 10.42 12.02
CA ASP A 253 -7.01 11.56 12.55
C ASP A 253 -6.30 12.32 13.66
N LYS A 254 -5.76 11.62 14.67
CA LYS A 254 -5.04 12.26 15.79
C LYS A 254 -3.83 13.08 15.35
N THR A 255 -3.14 12.66 14.31
CA THR A 255 -2.00 13.40 13.78
C THR A 255 -2.45 14.62 13.00
N VAL A 256 -3.39 14.45 12.06
CA VAL A 256 -3.81 15.55 11.19
C VAL A 256 -4.63 16.60 11.92
N GLU A 257 -5.34 16.25 12.99
CA GLU A 257 -6.01 17.20 13.88
C GLU A 257 -4.99 18.06 14.62
N LYS A 258 -3.91 17.46 15.12
CA LYS A 258 -2.87 18.15 15.87
C LYS A 258 -2.04 19.10 15.00
N ASN A 259 -1.69 18.68 13.78
CA ASN A 259 -0.80 19.47 12.89
C ASN A 259 -1.57 20.29 11.83
N GLY A 260 -2.90 20.21 11.80
CA GLY A 260 -3.76 20.96 10.88
C GLY A 260 -3.68 20.48 9.43
N ASN A 261 -3.27 19.22 9.18
CA ASN A 261 -3.12 18.64 7.84
C ASN A 261 -4.35 17.90 7.32
N LYS A 262 -5.49 17.92 8.01
CA LYS A 262 -6.67 17.12 7.61
C LYS A 262 -7.10 17.37 6.16
N TRP A 263 -7.20 18.62 5.73
CA TRP A 263 -7.59 18.98 4.36
C TRP A 263 -6.54 18.53 3.32
N LEU A 264 -5.24 18.58 3.67
CA LEU A 264 -4.13 18.10 2.85
C LEU A 264 -4.18 16.58 2.72
N ALA A 265 -4.37 15.86 3.83
CA ALA A 265 -4.51 14.39 3.84
C ALA A 265 -5.71 13.91 3.03
N THR A 266 -6.86 14.60 3.16
CA THR A 266 -8.05 14.33 2.34
C THR A 266 -7.76 14.57 0.85
N GLY A 267 -7.11 15.68 0.50
CA GLY A 267 -6.69 15.98 -0.87
C GLY A 267 -5.72 14.93 -1.43
N TYR A 268 -4.76 14.50 -0.62
CA TYR A 268 -3.78 13.47 -0.97
C TYR A 268 -4.43 12.12 -1.31
N ILE A 269 -5.33 11.65 -0.46
CA ILE A 269 -6.05 10.39 -0.72
C ILE A 269 -7.01 10.54 -1.91
N ASN A 270 -7.76 11.64 -2.03
CA ASN A 270 -8.63 11.86 -3.18
C ASN A 270 -7.87 11.89 -4.51
N TYR A 271 -6.63 12.38 -4.51
CA TYR A 271 -5.80 12.39 -5.71
C TYR A 271 -5.43 10.97 -6.19
N LEU A 272 -5.39 9.97 -5.30
CA LEU A 272 -5.22 8.56 -5.67
C LEU A 272 -6.37 8.06 -6.57
N TYR A 273 -7.59 8.58 -6.37
CA TYR A 273 -8.77 8.22 -7.16
C TYR A 273 -8.94 9.10 -8.42
N SER A 274 -8.15 10.16 -8.58
CA SER A 274 -8.18 10.99 -9.80
C SER A 274 -7.70 10.20 -11.02
N PRO A 275 -8.08 10.62 -12.25
CA PRO A 275 -7.56 9.98 -13.46
C PRO A 275 -6.02 9.92 -13.51
N LEU A 276 -5.33 10.95 -13.02
CA LEU A 276 -3.86 10.97 -12.94
C LEU A 276 -3.33 9.97 -11.91
N GLY A 277 -3.91 9.92 -10.71
CA GLY A 277 -3.54 8.95 -9.68
C GLY A 277 -3.76 7.50 -10.13
N GLN A 278 -4.88 7.25 -10.81
CA GLN A 278 -5.21 5.93 -11.35
C GLN A 278 -4.29 5.52 -12.52
N ASP A 279 -3.90 6.47 -13.39
CA ASP A 279 -2.92 6.21 -14.47
C ASP A 279 -1.53 5.93 -13.89
N MET A 280 -1.10 6.67 -12.87
CA MET A 280 0.14 6.38 -12.14
C MET A 280 0.11 4.99 -11.50
N ALA A 281 -0.99 4.63 -10.83
CA ALA A 281 -1.15 3.29 -10.27
C ALA A 281 -0.96 2.20 -11.35
N ALA A 282 -1.59 2.36 -12.51
CA ALA A 282 -1.45 1.43 -13.62
C ALA A 282 -0.01 1.35 -14.17
N ARG A 283 0.70 2.48 -14.30
CA ARG A 283 2.11 2.51 -14.73
C ARG A 283 3.05 1.81 -13.75
N HIS A 284 2.69 1.80 -12.46
CA HIS A 284 3.36 1.05 -11.41
C HIS A 284 2.78 -0.35 -11.19
N PHE A 285 2.02 -0.86 -12.17
CA PHE A 285 1.47 -2.21 -12.20
C PHE A 285 0.44 -2.52 -11.11
N TYR A 286 -0.18 -1.51 -10.51
CA TYR A 286 -1.40 -1.69 -9.73
C TYR A 286 -2.62 -1.63 -10.65
N ARG A 287 -3.58 -2.52 -10.44
CA ARG A 287 -4.84 -2.52 -11.20
C ARG A 287 -5.71 -1.34 -10.75
N PRO A 288 -5.94 -0.33 -11.61
CA PRO A 288 -6.72 0.84 -11.22
C PRO A 288 -8.20 0.49 -11.04
N ARG A 289 -8.88 1.22 -10.18
CA ARG A 289 -10.34 1.11 -10.00
C ARG A 289 -11.12 1.78 -11.13
N ASN A 290 -10.53 2.77 -11.78
CA ASN A 290 -11.16 3.45 -12.92
C ASN A 290 -11.19 2.51 -14.13
N PRO A 291 -12.41 2.13 -14.64
CA PRO A 291 -12.54 1.16 -15.72
C PRO A 291 -11.96 1.65 -17.04
N GLN A 292 -11.99 2.95 -17.31
CA GLN A 292 -11.43 3.53 -18.53
C GLN A 292 -9.90 3.45 -18.52
N ILE A 293 -9.29 3.74 -17.37
CA ILE A 293 -7.85 3.59 -17.20
C ILE A 293 -7.47 2.10 -17.25
N LEU A 294 -8.22 1.22 -16.58
CA LEU A 294 -7.96 -0.23 -16.64
C LEU A 294 -8.01 -0.75 -18.10
N ALA A 295 -8.98 -0.31 -18.88
CA ALA A 295 -9.10 -0.69 -20.30
C ALA A 295 -7.89 -0.22 -21.13
N LYS A 296 -7.35 0.99 -20.87
CA LYS A 296 -6.13 1.51 -21.50
C LYS A 296 -4.93 0.57 -21.25
N TYR A 297 -4.87 -0.08 -20.09
CA TYR A 297 -3.79 -0.98 -19.70
C TYR A 297 -4.15 -2.48 -19.81
N SER A 298 -5.17 -2.83 -20.61
CA SER A 298 -5.66 -4.22 -20.73
C SER A 298 -4.61 -5.23 -21.20
N LYS A 299 -3.63 -4.81 -21.99
CA LYS A 299 -2.50 -5.65 -22.42
C LYS A 299 -1.52 -5.96 -21.28
N GLN A 300 -1.46 -5.10 -20.26
CA GLN A 300 -0.59 -5.24 -19.10
C GLN A 300 -1.20 -6.16 -18.05
N PHE A 301 -2.53 -6.14 -17.90
CA PHE A 301 -3.25 -6.89 -16.88
C PHE A 301 -4.07 -8.01 -17.50
N PRO A 302 -3.55 -9.26 -17.55
CA PRO A 302 -4.31 -10.39 -18.04
C PRO A 302 -5.59 -10.60 -17.21
N ALA A 303 -6.62 -11.12 -17.87
CA ALA A 303 -7.82 -11.54 -17.17
C ALA A 303 -7.48 -12.68 -16.19
N LEU A 304 -7.90 -12.53 -14.94
CA LEU A 304 -7.69 -13.50 -13.88
C LEU A 304 -8.99 -13.66 -13.09
N LYS A 305 -9.39 -14.89 -12.84
CA LYS A 305 -10.50 -15.17 -11.94
C LYS A 305 -10.07 -14.87 -10.52
N THR A 306 -10.77 -13.95 -9.87
CA THR A 306 -10.49 -13.56 -8.49
C THR A 306 -11.69 -13.79 -7.58
N PHE A 307 -11.41 -13.89 -6.29
CA PHE A 307 -12.40 -13.84 -5.22
C PHE A 307 -11.94 -12.80 -4.18
N THR A 308 -12.88 -12.26 -3.41
CA THR A 308 -12.56 -11.27 -2.37
C THR A 308 -12.41 -11.92 -1.00
N ILE A 309 -11.80 -11.18 -0.07
CA ILE A 309 -11.70 -11.57 1.34
C ILE A 309 -13.08 -11.76 1.97
N ASP A 310 -14.04 -10.91 1.59
CA ASP A 310 -15.39 -10.95 2.13
C ASP A 310 -16.17 -12.16 1.65
N GLU A 311 -16.11 -12.48 0.34
CA GLU A 311 -16.81 -13.63 -0.25
C GLU A 311 -16.39 -14.97 0.35
N VAL A 312 -15.11 -15.15 0.65
CA VAL A 312 -14.58 -16.47 1.04
C VAL A 312 -14.36 -16.57 2.54
N PHE A 313 -13.94 -15.50 3.18
CA PHE A 313 -13.52 -15.53 4.59
C PHE A 313 -14.43 -14.72 5.51
N GLY A 314 -15.42 -14.00 4.98
CA GLY A 314 -16.27 -13.11 5.76
C GLY A 314 -15.54 -11.90 6.31
N GLY A 315 -14.54 -11.42 5.58
CA GLY A 315 -13.76 -10.22 5.88
C GLY A 315 -12.49 -10.45 6.70
N TRP A 316 -11.69 -9.38 6.79
CA TRP A 316 -10.38 -9.43 7.45
C TRP A 316 -10.43 -9.78 8.92
N ALA A 317 -11.43 -9.30 9.67
CA ALA A 317 -11.54 -9.58 11.11
C ALA A 317 -11.66 -11.09 11.37
N LYS A 318 -12.52 -11.77 10.62
CA LYS A 318 -12.71 -13.22 10.73
C LYS A 318 -11.48 -13.99 10.23
N ALA A 319 -10.92 -13.60 9.08
CA ALA A 319 -9.71 -14.21 8.55
C ALA A 319 -8.53 -14.09 9.53
N GLN A 320 -8.32 -12.93 10.14
CA GLN A 320 -7.28 -12.69 11.13
C GLN A 320 -7.47 -13.59 12.35
N GLN A 321 -8.69 -13.63 12.90
CA GLN A 321 -9.01 -14.42 14.08
C GLN A 321 -8.82 -15.93 13.84
N THR A 322 -9.21 -16.42 12.67
CA THR A 322 -9.14 -17.86 12.34
C THR A 322 -7.71 -18.27 12.02
N HIS A 323 -7.00 -17.47 11.22
CA HIS A 323 -5.75 -17.94 10.61
C HIS A 323 -4.48 -17.38 11.22
N PHE A 324 -4.47 -16.12 11.72
CA PHE A 324 -3.20 -15.42 11.99
C PHE A 324 -2.97 -14.99 13.43
N VAL A 325 -3.95 -15.14 14.34
CA VAL A 325 -3.71 -14.97 15.78
C VAL A 325 -2.71 -16.01 16.29
N ASN A 326 -2.14 -15.79 17.45
CA ASN A 326 -1.26 -16.77 18.07
C ASN A 326 -2.03 -18.07 18.33
N GLY A 327 -1.47 -19.18 17.88
CA GLY A 327 -2.13 -20.49 17.91
C GLY A 327 -3.20 -20.69 16.83
N GLY A 328 -3.40 -19.72 15.94
CA GLY A 328 -4.31 -19.81 14.80
C GLY A 328 -3.89 -20.87 13.77
N MET A 329 -4.70 -21.00 12.72
CA MET A 329 -4.53 -22.07 11.73
C MET A 329 -3.13 -22.07 11.07
N PHE A 330 -2.57 -20.88 10.80
CA PHE A 330 -1.21 -20.78 10.25
C PHE A 330 -0.16 -21.37 11.21
N ASP A 331 -0.24 -21.03 12.48
CA ASP A 331 0.71 -21.57 13.47
C ASP A 331 0.61 -23.10 13.59
N GLN A 332 -0.60 -23.66 13.55
CA GLN A 332 -0.83 -25.10 13.57
C GLN A 332 -0.22 -25.80 12.36
N ILE A 333 -0.41 -25.23 11.15
CA ILE A 333 0.18 -25.75 9.92
C ILE A 333 1.71 -25.66 9.96
N TYR A 334 2.24 -24.52 10.38
CA TYR A 334 3.68 -24.29 10.40
C TYR A 334 4.40 -25.19 11.45
N ASN A 335 3.79 -25.36 12.61
CA ASN A 335 4.36 -26.19 13.68
C ASN A 335 4.29 -27.71 13.34
N SER A 336 3.30 -28.12 12.56
CA SER A 336 3.21 -29.51 12.09
C SER A 336 4.29 -29.90 11.05
N LYS A 337 5.00 -28.91 10.49
CA LYS A 337 6.13 -29.08 9.59
C LYS A 337 7.43 -29.48 10.33
N ARG A 338 7.54 -29.10 11.61
CA ARG A 338 8.70 -29.37 12.45
C ARG A 338 8.59 -30.73 13.11
#